data_be46b98b52db6e874451424a1d111e4c
#
_entry.id   be46b98b52db6e874451424a1d111e4c
#
_cell.length_a   1.000
_cell.length_b   1.000
_cell.length_c   1.000
_cell.angle_alpha   90.00
_cell.angle_beta   90.00
_cell.angle_gamma   90.00
#
_symmetry.space_group_name_H-M   'P 1'
#
loop_
_entity.id
_entity.type
_entity.pdbx_description
1 polymer ?
#
loop_
_entity_poly.entity_id
_entity_poly.type
_entity_poly.pdbx_seq_one_letter_code
_entity_poly.pdbx_strand_id
1 'polypeptide(L)'
;MRWAAAIALAFLLAACDSAPFKQISADAKSAWGELTGRSGKGQAALNTGLKQYDDGEYPQSAKSLQAALDQGLSSRDQVNAHKHLAFIHCSENRTGRCREEFRKALAIDPAMELAPAEAGHPTWGPVFRSLKAAR
;
A
#
# COMPACT_ATOMS: atom_id res chain seq x y z
N MET A 1 46.54 -56.00 34.16
CA MET A 1 46.40 -55.15 35.36
C MET A 1 46.13 -53.74 34.94
N ARG A 2 44.87 -53.28 35.18
CA ARG A 2 44.47 -51.94 35.52
C ARG A 2 45.09 -50.75 34.75
N TRP A 3 44.68 -50.52 33.52
CA TRP A 3 44.69 -49.21 32.87
C TRP A 3 43.81 -49.29 31.63
N ALA A 4 42.49 -49.25 31.78
CA ALA A 4 41.56 -49.10 30.68
C ALA A 4 40.20 -48.72 31.25
N ALA A 5 40.02 -47.46 31.62
CA ALA A 5 38.72 -46.91 31.88
C ALA A 5 38.82 -45.38 32.17
N ALA A 6 39.02 -44.58 31.19
CA ALA A 6 38.80 -43.12 31.31
C ALA A 6 38.92 -42.39 29.94
N ILE A 7 38.25 -42.81 28.89
CA ILE A 7 38.07 -41.97 27.71
C ILE A 7 36.68 -42.32 27.10
N ALA A 8 35.61 -41.85 27.69
CA ALA A 8 34.29 -41.91 27.04
C ALA A 8 33.31 -41.00 27.75
N LEU A 9 33.60 -39.72 27.90
CA LEU A 9 32.59 -38.75 28.37
C LEU A 9 32.94 -37.33 27.94
N ALA A 10 33.14 -37.09 26.66
CA ALA A 10 33.36 -35.73 26.16
C ALA A 10 32.87 -35.52 24.73
N PHE A 11 31.74 -36.12 24.30
CA PHE A 11 31.15 -35.87 22.98
C PHE A 11 29.63 -35.82 23.03
N LEU A 12 29.03 -34.99 23.91
CA LEU A 12 27.59 -34.76 23.90
C LEU A 12 27.21 -33.31 24.23
N LEU A 13 27.96 -32.31 23.77
CA LEU A 13 27.59 -30.91 23.92
C LEU A 13 27.83 -30.07 22.64
N ALA A 14 27.64 -30.66 21.47
CA ALA A 14 27.76 -29.90 20.22
C ALA A 14 26.66 -30.28 19.22
N ALA A 15 25.38 -30.11 19.59
CA ALA A 15 24.28 -30.28 18.67
C ALA A 15 23.08 -29.43 19.06
N CYS A 16 23.26 -28.13 19.25
CA CYS A 16 22.19 -27.15 19.31
C CYS A 16 22.53 -25.94 18.43
N ASP A 17 23.07 -26.19 17.26
CA ASP A 17 23.11 -25.18 16.21
C ASP A 17 22.05 -25.57 15.17
N SER A 18 20.79 -25.21 15.48
CA SER A 18 19.62 -25.52 14.66
C SER A 18 19.65 -24.66 13.40
N ALA A 19 20.38 -25.11 12.38
CA ALA A 19 20.46 -24.50 11.06
C ALA A 19 19.10 -24.20 10.39
N PRO A 20 17.99 -24.94 10.61
CA PRO A 20 16.70 -24.64 9.97
C PRO A 20 16.06 -23.35 10.47
N PHE A 21 16.30 -22.93 11.71
CA PHE A 21 15.67 -21.72 12.25
C PHE A 21 16.26 -20.42 11.69
N LYS A 22 17.55 -20.41 11.33
CA LYS A 22 18.18 -19.25 10.68
C LYS A 22 17.70 -19.07 9.23
N GLN A 23 17.35 -20.15 8.55
CA GLN A 23 16.89 -20.13 7.17
C GLN A 23 15.47 -19.57 7.06
N ILE A 24 14.55 -19.98 7.93
CA ILE A 24 13.18 -19.47 8.01
C ILE A 24 13.16 -17.96 8.28
N SER A 25 14.06 -17.46 9.13
CA SER A 25 14.14 -16.03 9.41
C SER A 25 14.72 -15.19 8.25
N ALA A 26 15.57 -15.78 7.41
CA ALA A 26 16.10 -15.13 6.22
C ALA A 26 15.05 -15.05 5.11
N ASP A 27 14.31 -16.14 4.88
CA ASP A 27 13.24 -16.20 3.89
C ASP A 27 12.06 -15.27 4.26
N ALA A 28 11.72 -15.19 5.55
CA ALA A 28 10.73 -14.24 6.03
C ALA A 28 11.17 -12.78 5.80
N LYS A 29 12.43 -12.44 6.09
CA LYS A 29 12.98 -11.10 5.86
C LYS A 29 13.02 -10.73 4.39
N SER A 30 13.33 -11.67 3.48
CA SER A 30 13.32 -11.42 2.04
C SER A 30 11.89 -11.21 1.51
N ALA A 31 10.93 -12.00 1.97
CA ALA A 31 9.51 -11.84 1.62
C ALA A 31 8.93 -10.49 2.11
N TRP A 32 9.26 -10.06 3.32
CA TRP A 32 8.88 -8.75 3.83
C TRP A 32 9.57 -7.60 3.09
N GLY A 33 10.84 -7.78 2.72
CA GLY A 33 11.60 -6.80 1.93
C GLY A 33 11.05 -6.62 0.53
N GLU A 34 10.55 -7.68 -0.09
CA GLU A 34 9.92 -7.64 -1.42
C GLU A 34 8.54 -6.97 -1.38
N LEU A 35 7.74 -7.25 -0.36
CA LEU A 35 6.46 -6.59 -0.12
C LEU A 35 6.64 -5.09 0.21
N THR A 36 7.60 -4.74 1.04
CA THR A 36 7.89 -3.33 1.40
C THR A 36 8.61 -2.59 0.29
N GLY A 37 9.42 -3.26 -0.54
CA GLY A 37 10.08 -2.68 -1.70
C GLY A 37 9.11 -2.28 -2.82
N ARG A 38 8.05 -3.05 -3.05
CA ARG A 38 6.96 -2.69 -3.97
C ARG A 38 6.16 -1.51 -3.45
N SER A 39 5.79 -1.53 -2.17
CA SER A 39 5.12 -0.41 -1.51
C SER A 39 5.96 0.87 -1.55
N GLY A 40 7.28 0.77 -1.45
CA GLY A 40 8.18 1.92 -1.46
C GLY A 40 8.27 2.66 -2.80
N LYS A 41 8.20 1.97 -3.93
CA LYS A 41 8.25 2.60 -5.26
C LYS A 41 6.96 3.38 -5.56
N GLY A 42 5.81 2.77 -5.33
CA GLY A 42 4.52 3.43 -5.48
C GLY A 42 4.34 4.59 -4.50
N GLN A 43 4.89 4.49 -3.31
CA GLN A 43 4.80 5.53 -2.28
C GLN A 43 5.48 6.84 -2.70
N ALA A 44 6.66 6.78 -3.32
CA ALA A 44 7.34 7.97 -3.80
C ALA A 44 6.53 8.69 -4.89
N ALA A 45 5.96 7.93 -5.83
CA ALA A 45 5.09 8.47 -6.87
C ALA A 45 3.78 9.03 -6.30
N LEU A 46 3.19 8.38 -5.30
CA LEU A 46 2.02 8.87 -4.59
C LEU A 46 2.29 10.22 -3.92
N ASN A 47 3.38 10.32 -3.17
CA ASN A 47 3.76 11.57 -2.49
C ASN A 47 3.99 12.71 -3.50
N THR A 48 4.62 12.40 -4.65
CA THR A 48 4.78 13.36 -5.73
C THR A 48 3.44 13.81 -6.30
N GLY A 49 2.53 12.87 -6.56
CA GLY A 49 1.20 13.17 -7.09
C GLY A 49 0.35 13.99 -6.13
N LEU A 50 0.37 13.69 -4.83
CA LEU A 50 -0.35 14.48 -3.82
C LEU A 50 0.20 15.90 -3.73
N LYS A 51 1.53 16.06 -3.73
CA LYS A 51 2.15 17.40 -3.75
C LYS A 51 1.74 18.19 -5.00
N GLN A 52 1.78 17.59 -6.17
CA GLN A 52 1.34 18.22 -7.42
C GLN A 52 -0.13 18.60 -7.38
N TYR A 53 -0.99 17.80 -6.72
CA TYR A 53 -2.39 18.14 -6.48
C TYR A 53 -2.52 19.41 -5.64
N ASP A 54 -1.80 19.49 -4.53
CA ASP A 54 -1.79 20.64 -3.63
C ASP A 54 -1.25 21.91 -4.32
N ASP A 55 -0.27 21.76 -5.22
CA ASP A 55 0.29 22.83 -6.04
C ASP A 55 -0.63 23.25 -7.21
N GLY A 56 -1.76 22.55 -7.43
CA GLY A 56 -2.68 22.81 -8.54
C GLY A 56 -2.26 22.25 -9.88
N GLU A 57 -1.21 21.43 -9.91
CA GLU A 57 -0.68 20.79 -11.13
C GLU A 57 -1.46 19.50 -11.46
N TYR A 58 -2.76 19.61 -11.69
CA TYR A 58 -3.66 18.48 -11.84
C TYR A 58 -3.28 17.46 -12.93
N PRO A 59 -2.85 17.88 -14.15
CA PRO A 59 -2.44 16.91 -15.18
C PRO A 59 -1.21 16.10 -14.78
N GLN A 60 -0.24 16.70 -14.11
CA GLN A 60 0.96 16.04 -13.60
C GLN A 60 0.62 15.13 -12.43
N SER A 61 -0.20 15.62 -11.49
CA SER A 61 -0.71 14.86 -10.37
C SER A 61 -1.39 13.58 -10.83
N ALA A 62 -2.30 13.66 -11.81
CA ALA A 62 -2.99 12.48 -12.33
C ALA A 62 -2.04 11.42 -12.88
N LYS A 63 -0.98 11.84 -13.59
CA LYS A 63 0.06 10.93 -14.10
C LYS A 63 0.85 10.27 -12.97
N SER A 64 1.27 11.05 -11.97
CA SER A 64 2.02 10.53 -10.82
C SER A 64 1.20 9.59 -9.97
N LEU A 65 -0.08 9.90 -9.72
CA LEU A 65 -1.00 9.04 -8.98
C LEU A 65 -1.28 7.72 -9.72
N GLN A 66 -1.44 7.78 -11.05
CA GLN A 66 -1.59 6.55 -11.86
C GLN A 66 -0.32 5.71 -11.82
N ALA A 67 0.86 6.32 -11.98
CA ALA A 67 2.14 5.63 -11.87
C ALA A 67 2.32 4.98 -10.47
N ALA A 68 1.86 5.62 -9.41
CA ALA A 68 1.89 5.07 -8.06
C ALA A 68 1.04 3.79 -7.94
N LEU A 69 -0.18 3.81 -8.51
CA LEU A 69 -1.06 2.63 -8.55
C LEU A 69 -0.43 1.48 -9.35
N ASP A 70 0.17 1.78 -10.50
CA ASP A 70 0.82 0.79 -11.37
C ASP A 70 2.06 0.15 -10.72
N GLN A 71 2.78 0.91 -9.89
CA GLN A 71 3.95 0.42 -9.15
C GLN A 71 3.59 -0.39 -7.90
N GLY A 72 2.36 -0.31 -7.45
CA GLY A 72 1.83 -1.00 -6.28
C GLY A 72 1.86 -0.15 -5.01
N LEU A 73 0.70 -0.07 -4.39
CA LEU A 73 0.42 0.66 -3.15
C LEU A 73 -0.28 -0.25 -2.14
N SER A 74 -0.20 0.09 -0.87
CA SER A 74 -1.08 -0.48 0.15
C SER A 74 -2.55 -0.16 -0.17
N SER A 75 -3.50 -0.96 0.34
CA SER A 75 -4.94 -0.71 0.12
C SER A 75 -5.35 0.70 0.54
N ARG A 76 -4.84 1.19 1.66
CA ARG A 76 -5.09 2.56 2.13
C ARG A 76 -4.59 3.62 1.15
N ASP A 77 -3.39 3.41 0.61
CA ASP A 77 -2.77 4.36 -0.32
C ASP A 77 -3.43 4.28 -1.70
N GLN A 78 -3.91 3.11 -2.14
CA GLN A 78 -4.74 2.98 -3.34
C GLN A 78 -6.03 3.78 -3.21
N VAL A 79 -6.73 3.68 -2.08
CA VAL A 79 -7.93 4.49 -1.80
C VAL A 79 -7.61 5.98 -1.91
N ASN A 80 -6.50 6.42 -1.32
CA ASN A 80 -6.07 7.83 -1.37
C ASN A 80 -5.75 8.29 -2.80
N ALA A 81 -5.04 7.46 -3.58
CA ALA A 81 -4.74 7.76 -4.97
C ALA A 81 -6.01 7.85 -5.84
N HIS A 82 -6.91 6.88 -5.74
CA HIS A 82 -8.18 6.89 -6.46
C HIS A 82 -9.08 8.08 -6.07
N LYS A 83 -9.11 8.43 -4.79
CA LYS A 83 -9.84 9.60 -4.30
C LYS A 83 -9.37 10.88 -4.99
N HIS A 84 -8.07 11.14 -5.04
CA HIS A 84 -7.52 12.33 -5.67
C HIS A 84 -7.68 12.33 -7.19
N LEU A 85 -7.54 11.16 -7.85
CA LEU A 85 -7.87 11.01 -9.26
C LEU A 85 -9.35 11.36 -9.55
N ALA A 86 -10.26 10.95 -8.67
CA ALA A 86 -11.68 11.32 -8.78
C ALA A 86 -11.86 12.84 -8.67
N PHE A 87 -11.22 13.50 -7.71
CA PHE A 87 -11.28 14.95 -7.56
C PHE A 87 -10.79 15.68 -8.81
N ILE A 88 -9.64 15.27 -9.36
CA ILE A 88 -9.10 15.84 -10.59
C ILE A 88 -10.09 15.68 -11.75
N HIS A 89 -10.60 14.45 -11.97
CA HIS A 89 -11.51 14.20 -13.07
C HIS A 89 -12.85 14.96 -12.93
N CYS A 90 -13.36 15.08 -11.72
CA CYS A 90 -14.55 15.89 -11.47
C CYS A 90 -14.30 17.37 -11.75
N SER A 91 -13.14 17.91 -11.34
CA SER A 91 -12.77 19.31 -11.59
C SER A 91 -12.62 19.64 -13.07
N GLU A 92 -12.24 18.63 -13.88
CA GLU A 92 -12.12 18.75 -15.33
C GLU A 92 -13.43 18.40 -16.09
N ASN A 93 -14.57 18.32 -15.40
CA ASN A 93 -15.87 17.94 -15.95
C ASN A 93 -15.90 16.51 -16.54
N ARG A 94 -14.96 15.66 -16.23
CA ARG A 94 -14.91 14.24 -16.64
C ARG A 94 -15.69 13.37 -15.66
N THR A 95 -16.98 13.64 -15.51
CA THR A 95 -17.85 13.03 -14.48
C THR A 95 -17.86 11.49 -14.54
N GLY A 96 -17.79 10.90 -15.72
CA GLY A 96 -17.73 9.44 -15.88
C GLY A 96 -16.50 8.84 -15.22
N ARG A 97 -15.31 9.41 -15.47
CA ARG A 97 -14.05 8.99 -14.85
C ARG A 97 -14.01 9.28 -13.36
N CYS A 98 -14.53 10.43 -12.94
CA CYS A 98 -14.68 10.75 -11.52
C CYS A 98 -15.46 9.66 -10.77
N ARG A 99 -16.63 9.25 -11.32
CA ARG A 99 -17.43 8.15 -10.76
C ARG A 99 -16.67 6.83 -10.72
N GLU A 100 -15.95 6.53 -11.77
CA GLU A 100 -15.14 5.30 -11.85
C GLU A 100 -14.07 5.24 -10.77
N GLU A 101 -13.32 6.30 -10.58
CA GLU A 101 -12.28 6.37 -9.57
C GLU A 101 -12.85 6.28 -8.14
N PHE A 102 -13.95 6.95 -7.85
CA PHE A 102 -14.64 6.76 -6.57
C PHE A 102 -15.17 5.33 -6.37
N ARG A 103 -15.65 4.66 -7.41
CA ARG A 103 -16.06 3.25 -7.31
C ARG A 103 -14.89 2.34 -6.97
N LYS A 104 -13.73 2.57 -7.58
CA LYS A 104 -12.50 1.83 -7.27
C LYS A 104 -12.09 2.02 -5.81
N ALA A 105 -12.09 3.26 -5.32
CA ALA A 105 -11.80 3.56 -3.92
C ALA A 105 -12.78 2.85 -2.97
N LEU A 106 -14.09 2.96 -3.24
CA LEU A 106 -15.14 2.32 -2.46
C LEU A 106 -15.18 0.79 -2.58
N ALA A 107 -14.64 0.22 -3.65
CA ALA A 107 -14.48 -1.23 -3.79
C ALA A 107 -13.36 -1.76 -2.87
N ILE A 108 -12.31 -0.97 -2.66
CA ILE A 108 -11.19 -1.30 -1.75
C ILE A 108 -11.62 -1.07 -0.30
N ASP A 109 -12.23 0.08 -0.02
CA ASP A 109 -12.74 0.45 1.30
C ASP A 109 -14.21 0.92 1.22
N PRO A 110 -15.17 0.02 1.44
CA PRO A 110 -16.58 0.36 1.46
C PRO A 110 -16.99 1.37 2.54
N ALA A 111 -16.21 1.46 3.61
CA ALA A 111 -16.43 2.38 4.73
C ALA A 111 -15.80 3.76 4.52
N MET A 112 -15.07 3.95 3.40
CA MET A 112 -14.44 5.23 3.07
C MET A 112 -15.44 6.38 3.16
N GLU A 113 -15.03 7.46 3.80
CA GLU A 113 -15.74 8.74 3.85
C GLU A 113 -14.82 9.87 3.37
N LEU A 114 -15.42 10.92 2.84
CA LEU A 114 -14.72 12.17 2.54
C LEU A 114 -14.59 13.02 3.80
N ALA A 115 -13.48 13.72 3.94
CA ALA A 115 -13.33 14.73 4.99
C ALA A 115 -14.44 15.81 4.84
N PRO A 116 -14.86 16.49 5.92
CA PRO A 116 -15.94 17.47 5.85
C PRO A 116 -15.79 18.52 4.76
N ALA A 117 -14.58 19.03 4.56
CA ALA A 117 -14.28 20.00 3.51
C ALA A 117 -14.39 19.39 2.09
N GLU A 118 -13.98 18.12 1.93
CA GLU A 118 -14.10 17.39 0.67
C GLU A 118 -15.56 17.05 0.36
N ALA A 119 -16.32 16.60 1.36
CA ALA A 119 -17.73 16.23 1.23
C ALA A 119 -18.64 17.42 0.87
N GLY A 120 -18.28 18.61 1.33
CA GLY A 120 -18.98 19.86 1.02
C GLY A 120 -18.68 20.44 -0.36
N HIS A 121 -17.69 19.91 -1.07
CA HIS A 121 -17.31 20.46 -2.36
C HIS A 121 -18.42 20.29 -3.43
N PRO A 122 -18.79 21.36 -4.16
CA PRO A 122 -19.95 21.34 -5.06
C PRO A 122 -19.81 20.40 -6.25
N THR A 123 -18.58 20.11 -6.69
CA THR A 123 -18.34 19.32 -7.89
C THR A 123 -18.35 17.81 -7.60
N TRP A 124 -17.58 17.34 -6.64
CA TRP A 124 -17.46 15.90 -6.37
C TRP A 124 -18.25 15.38 -5.18
N GLY A 125 -18.62 16.26 -4.24
CA GLY A 125 -19.43 15.86 -3.07
C GLY A 125 -20.73 15.16 -3.44
N PRO A 126 -21.57 15.73 -4.33
CA PRO A 126 -22.80 15.08 -4.79
C PRO A 126 -22.54 13.75 -5.52
N VAL A 127 -21.47 13.65 -6.31
CA VAL A 127 -21.09 12.42 -7.02
C VAL A 127 -20.78 11.31 -6.03
N PHE A 128 -19.94 11.60 -5.03
CA PHE A 128 -19.58 10.63 -3.99
C PHE A 128 -20.80 10.16 -3.20
N ARG A 129 -21.65 11.10 -2.73
CA ARG A 129 -22.87 10.74 -2.00
C ARG A 129 -23.80 9.84 -2.80
N SER A 130 -23.96 10.11 -4.10
CA SER A 130 -24.80 9.27 -4.97
C SER A 130 -24.28 7.84 -5.09
N LEU A 131 -22.97 7.65 -5.07
CA LEU A 131 -22.35 6.33 -5.12
C LEU A 131 -22.48 5.58 -3.79
N LYS A 132 -22.36 6.27 -2.67
CA LYS A 132 -22.58 5.69 -1.33
C LYS A 132 -24.04 5.24 -1.16
N ALA A 133 -25.00 6.02 -1.61
CA ALA A 133 -26.43 5.71 -1.49
C ALA A 133 -26.87 4.55 -2.40
N ALA A 134 -26.16 4.28 -3.49
CA ALA A 134 -26.48 3.21 -4.45
C ALA A 134 -25.92 1.82 -4.04
N ARG A 135 -25.30 1.70 -2.88
CA ARG A 135 -24.72 0.46 -2.33
C ARG A 135 -25.59 -0.12 -1.25
#